data_0d76a0f532037631c0e6018dac8c8893
#
_entry.id   0d76a0f532037631c0e6018dac8c8893
#
_cell.length_a   1.000
_cell.length_b   1.000
_cell.length_c   1.000
_cell.angle_alpha   90.00
_cell.angle_beta   90.00
_cell.angle_gamma   90.00
#
_symmetry.space_group_name_H-M   'P 1'
#
loop_
_entity.id
_entity.type
_entity.pdbx_description
1 polymer ?
#
loop_
_entity_poly.entity_id
_entity_poly.type
_entity_poly.pdbx_seq_one_letter_code
_entity_poly.pdbx_strand_id
1 'polypeptide(L)'
;VTWLVLAAISAVALVTFSFSVPYFLSVDNLINLLNEVALAGIVAMPATFLIMSGQVDLSVGATAAFVGIVLAATAPGSGLAPAVLIAVGSGLLIGLVNGLLVTVGGVASVAATFASMALLRGLAYLVPSGLAITVAGFRSLGNTRPVLGIALPTLIFGGAVLIAAVLSRSPVGRRSREIGLLPAAGRLDGGRERGWVITLFMASALAATLVGLIRTSQLGTGLPTAAIGIELTVVTAVLLGGGRLAGGRGSVGGTLLALFTISTIDNGLSLTNVTPYAVQVFHAALLLFALVIDRPPRRSRSQPATPSRTESLGR
;
A
#
# COMPACT_ATOMS: atom_id res chain seq x y z
N VAL A 1 0.88 -0.70 23.29
CA VAL A 1 0.85 -2.19 23.40
C VAL A 1 1.14 -2.82 22.05
N THR A 2 0.53 -2.37 20.96
CA THR A 2 0.69 -2.93 19.60
C THR A 2 2.14 -2.92 19.12
N TRP A 3 2.90 -1.85 19.38
CA TRP A 3 4.29 -1.71 18.96
C TRP A 3 5.23 -2.72 19.65
N LEU A 4 5.03 -2.93 20.96
CA LEU A 4 5.82 -3.91 21.72
C LEU A 4 5.53 -5.34 21.24
N VAL A 5 4.27 -5.65 20.95
CA VAL A 5 3.88 -6.97 20.42
C VAL A 5 4.49 -7.19 19.03
N LEU A 6 4.41 -6.21 18.13
CA LEU A 6 5.05 -6.30 16.82
C LEU A 6 6.57 -6.44 16.92
N ALA A 7 7.22 -5.65 17.78
CA ALA A 7 8.65 -5.76 18.01
C ALA A 7 9.05 -7.15 18.55
N ALA A 8 8.24 -7.68 19.48
CA ALA A 8 8.46 -9.04 20.00
C ALA A 8 8.31 -10.11 18.91
N ILE A 9 7.25 -10.02 18.07
CA ILE A 9 7.06 -10.94 16.94
C ILE A 9 8.20 -10.83 15.95
N SER A 10 8.66 -9.61 15.62
CA SER A 10 9.82 -9.40 14.75
C SER A 10 11.08 -10.03 15.32
N ALA A 11 11.33 -9.82 16.60
CA ALA A 11 12.50 -10.40 17.27
C ALA A 11 12.46 -11.94 17.28
N VAL A 12 11.29 -12.52 17.61
CA VAL A 12 11.09 -13.97 17.57
C VAL A 12 11.30 -14.51 16.17
N ALA A 13 10.73 -13.88 15.13
CA ALA A 13 10.91 -14.31 13.74
C ALA A 13 12.39 -14.24 13.32
N LEU A 14 13.07 -13.11 13.59
CA LEU A 14 14.50 -12.96 13.30
C LEU A 14 15.34 -14.05 13.99
N VAL A 15 15.14 -14.26 15.28
CA VAL A 15 15.88 -15.27 16.04
C VAL A 15 15.58 -16.67 15.48
N THR A 16 14.32 -17.02 15.29
CA THR A 16 13.93 -18.35 14.79
C THR A 16 14.57 -18.63 13.43
N PHE A 17 14.44 -17.73 12.46
CA PHE A 17 14.99 -17.94 11.13
C PHE A 17 16.52 -17.88 11.11
N SER A 18 17.14 -17.06 11.96
CA SER A 18 18.61 -17.02 12.07
C SER A 18 19.22 -18.34 12.50
N PHE A 19 18.53 -19.11 13.35
CA PHE A 19 19.03 -20.42 13.82
C PHE A 19 18.52 -21.59 12.97
N SER A 20 17.34 -21.47 12.35
CA SER A 20 16.69 -22.59 11.67
C SER A 20 16.88 -22.59 10.15
N VAL A 21 17.26 -21.45 9.54
CA VAL A 21 17.32 -21.31 8.09
C VAL A 21 18.76 -20.98 7.66
N PRO A 22 19.41 -21.88 6.88
CA PRO A 22 20.73 -21.60 6.32
C PRO A 22 20.74 -20.33 5.49
N TYR A 23 21.81 -19.56 5.59
CA TYR A 23 22.03 -18.30 4.82
C TYR A 23 21.04 -17.17 5.13
N PHE A 24 20.15 -17.30 6.10
CA PHE A 24 19.20 -16.22 6.45
C PHE A 24 19.91 -14.89 6.76
N LEU A 25 21.02 -14.92 7.50
CA LEU A 25 21.84 -13.75 7.83
C LEU A 25 22.94 -13.45 6.78
N SER A 26 22.94 -14.11 5.60
CA SER A 26 23.88 -13.76 4.55
C SER A 26 23.63 -12.35 4.03
N VAL A 27 24.71 -11.66 3.61
CA VAL A 27 24.60 -10.29 3.07
C VAL A 27 23.66 -10.23 1.88
N ASP A 28 23.74 -11.22 1.00
CA ASP A 28 22.84 -11.27 -0.18
C ASP A 28 21.38 -11.41 0.21
N ASN A 29 21.06 -12.24 1.21
CA ASN A 29 19.70 -12.40 1.68
C ASN A 29 19.19 -11.13 2.40
N LEU A 30 20.02 -10.49 3.20
CA LEU A 30 19.65 -9.22 3.85
C LEU A 30 19.38 -8.11 2.81
N ILE A 31 20.15 -8.06 1.72
CA ILE A 31 19.88 -7.15 0.61
C ILE A 31 18.54 -7.49 -0.07
N ASN A 32 18.25 -8.77 -0.29
CA ASN A 32 16.98 -9.20 -0.87
C ASN A 32 15.80 -8.82 0.05
N LEU A 33 15.91 -9.08 1.35
CA LEU A 33 14.91 -8.68 2.34
C LEU A 33 14.67 -7.16 2.31
N LEU A 34 15.73 -6.35 2.30
CA LEU A 34 15.62 -4.90 2.22
C LEU A 34 14.94 -4.44 0.92
N ASN A 35 15.20 -5.12 -0.20
CA ASN A 35 14.53 -4.82 -1.48
C ASN A 35 13.02 -5.13 -1.42
N GLU A 36 12.63 -6.25 -0.83
CA GLU A 36 11.20 -6.60 -0.68
C GLU A 36 10.49 -5.61 0.25
N VAL A 37 11.09 -5.28 1.40
CA VAL A 37 10.60 -4.22 2.30
C VAL A 37 10.48 -2.90 1.56
N ALA A 38 11.46 -2.55 0.71
CA ALA A 38 11.48 -1.29 -0.01
C ALA A 38 10.30 -1.15 -0.97
N LEU A 39 9.99 -2.19 -1.75
CA LEU A 39 8.91 -2.14 -2.75
C LEU A 39 7.54 -2.00 -2.08
N ALA A 40 7.26 -2.83 -1.08
CA ALA A 40 6.02 -2.71 -0.31
C ALA A 40 5.97 -1.39 0.47
N GLY A 41 7.11 -0.93 0.99
CA GLY A 41 7.24 0.28 1.78
C GLY A 41 7.01 1.56 1.00
N ILE A 42 7.49 1.64 -0.26
CA ILE A 42 7.23 2.79 -1.13
C ILE A 42 5.71 3.02 -1.26
N VAL A 43 4.92 1.96 -1.43
CA VAL A 43 3.45 2.05 -1.53
C VAL A 43 2.81 2.28 -0.16
N ALA A 44 3.32 1.66 0.89
CA ALA A 44 2.75 1.76 2.23
C ALA A 44 2.86 3.17 2.84
N MET A 45 3.83 3.97 2.41
CA MET A 45 3.98 5.33 2.92
C MET A 45 2.76 6.22 2.59
N PRO A 46 2.37 6.43 1.32
CA PRO A 46 1.13 7.18 1.01
C PRO A 46 -0.12 6.44 1.46
N ALA A 47 -0.17 5.10 1.41
CA ALA A 47 -1.30 4.31 1.89
C ALA A 47 -1.59 4.55 3.38
N THR A 48 -0.56 4.82 4.20
CA THR A 48 -0.74 5.17 5.62
C THR A 48 -1.59 6.44 5.76
N PHE A 49 -1.34 7.48 4.98
CA PHE A 49 -2.13 8.73 5.02
C PHE A 49 -3.53 8.54 4.43
N LEU A 50 -3.65 7.71 3.39
CA LEU A 50 -4.93 7.38 2.78
C LEU A 50 -5.84 6.65 3.78
N ILE A 51 -5.31 5.62 4.47
CA ILE A 51 -6.04 4.90 5.53
C ILE A 51 -6.33 5.81 6.72
N MET A 52 -5.41 6.72 7.11
CA MET A 52 -5.67 7.73 8.12
C MET A 52 -6.87 8.61 7.75
N SER A 53 -7.11 8.90 6.47
CA SER A 53 -8.28 9.64 5.99
C SER A 53 -9.54 8.78 5.85
N GLY A 54 -9.47 7.49 6.21
CA GLY A 54 -10.59 6.53 6.13
C GLY A 54 -10.87 6.04 4.72
N GLN A 55 -9.85 6.05 3.86
CA GLN A 55 -9.91 5.53 2.48
C GLN A 55 -8.89 4.41 2.30
N VAL A 56 -9.16 3.51 1.36
CA VAL A 56 -8.27 2.37 1.03
C VAL A 56 -8.10 2.31 -0.47
N ASP A 57 -6.89 2.00 -0.92
CA ASP A 57 -6.58 1.77 -2.33
C ASP A 57 -6.09 0.34 -2.52
N LEU A 58 -6.94 -0.51 -3.07
CA LEU A 58 -6.62 -1.90 -3.41
C LEU A 58 -6.05 -2.04 -4.83
N SER A 59 -6.04 -0.96 -5.62
CA SER A 59 -5.61 -1.02 -7.02
C SER A 59 -4.09 -0.98 -7.20
N VAL A 60 -3.31 -0.72 -6.13
CA VAL A 60 -1.87 -0.43 -6.20
C VAL A 60 -1.05 -1.52 -6.89
N GLY A 61 -1.33 -2.80 -6.63
CA GLY A 61 -0.61 -3.92 -7.28
C GLY A 61 -0.94 -4.04 -8.76
N ALA A 62 -2.23 -3.87 -9.12
CA ALA A 62 -2.66 -3.88 -10.51
C ALA A 62 -2.16 -2.63 -11.27
N THR A 63 -2.12 -1.47 -10.63
CA THR A 63 -1.53 -0.24 -11.17
C THR A 63 -0.05 -0.46 -11.49
N ALA A 64 0.72 -1.05 -10.57
CA ALA A 64 2.13 -1.35 -10.78
C ALA A 64 2.35 -2.27 -11.98
N ALA A 65 1.55 -3.34 -12.10
CA ALA A 65 1.62 -4.26 -13.25
C ALA A 65 1.25 -3.56 -14.56
N PHE A 66 0.12 -2.85 -14.57
CA PHE A 66 -0.37 -2.16 -15.77
C PHE A 66 0.63 -1.12 -16.27
N VAL A 67 1.17 -0.29 -15.39
CA VAL A 67 2.18 0.72 -15.74
C VAL A 67 3.45 0.07 -16.30
N GLY A 68 3.89 -1.07 -15.75
CA GLY A 68 5.00 -1.85 -16.29
C GLY A 68 4.73 -2.37 -17.71
N ILE A 69 3.50 -2.81 -17.98
CA ILE A 69 3.06 -3.21 -19.33
C ILE A 69 2.99 -2.00 -20.28
N VAL A 70 2.45 -0.86 -19.83
CA VAL A 70 2.39 0.39 -20.63
C VAL A 70 3.80 0.82 -21.04
N LEU A 71 4.75 0.86 -20.08
CA LEU A 71 6.15 1.14 -20.37
C LEU A 71 6.70 0.18 -21.45
N ALA A 72 6.52 -1.12 -21.23
CA ALA A 72 7.08 -2.14 -22.10
C ALA A 72 6.47 -2.12 -23.51
N ALA A 73 5.18 -1.87 -23.63
CA ALA A 73 4.49 -1.78 -24.92
C ALA A 73 4.83 -0.50 -25.71
N THR A 74 5.12 0.60 -25.02
CA THR A 74 5.38 1.89 -25.68
C THR A 74 6.86 2.13 -25.98
N ALA A 75 7.77 1.57 -25.20
CA ALA A 75 9.22 1.79 -25.36
C ALA A 75 9.79 1.47 -26.76
N PRO A 76 9.36 0.39 -27.48
CA PRO A 76 9.87 0.11 -28.81
C PRO A 76 9.55 1.19 -29.86
N GLY A 77 8.39 1.84 -29.74
CA GLY A 77 7.94 2.85 -30.73
C GLY A 77 8.36 4.28 -30.38
N SER A 78 8.41 4.63 -29.09
CA SER A 78 8.64 6.01 -28.64
C SER A 78 10.03 6.25 -28.04
N GLY A 79 10.77 5.20 -27.76
CA GLY A 79 11.98 5.27 -26.94
C GLY A 79 11.67 5.26 -25.44
N LEU A 80 12.72 5.08 -24.64
CA LEU A 80 12.57 4.80 -23.20
C LEU A 80 12.04 6.01 -22.40
N ALA A 81 12.56 7.22 -22.66
CA ALA A 81 12.17 8.40 -21.90
C ALA A 81 10.70 8.79 -22.11
N PRO A 82 10.16 8.90 -23.32
CA PRO A 82 8.73 9.10 -23.55
C PRO A 82 7.87 7.97 -22.97
N ALA A 83 8.31 6.70 -23.08
CA ALA A 83 7.57 5.56 -22.53
C ALA A 83 7.44 5.65 -21.00
N VAL A 84 8.49 6.08 -20.30
CA VAL A 84 8.44 6.34 -18.85
C VAL A 84 7.43 7.46 -18.53
N LEU A 85 7.42 8.55 -19.30
CA LEU A 85 6.47 9.65 -19.11
C LEU A 85 5.02 9.19 -19.33
N ILE A 86 4.75 8.38 -20.37
CA ILE A 86 3.44 7.78 -20.63
C ILE A 86 3.02 6.87 -19.47
N ALA A 87 3.94 6.04 -18.98
CA ALA A 87 3.70 5.16 -17.84
C ALA A 87 3.37 5.94 -16.56
N VAL A 88 4.12 7.00 -16.24
CA VAL A 88 3.85 7.88 -15.10
C VAL A 88 2.51 8.61 -15.27
N GLY A 89 2.25 9.14 -16.46
CA GLY A 89 0.97 9.78 -16.78
C GLY A 89 -0.23 8.84 -16.60
N SER A 90 -0.11 7.58 -17.04
CA SER A 90 -1.16 6.58 -16.86
C SER A 90 -1.41 6.27 -15.37
N GLY A 91 -0.35 6.16 -14.56
CA GLY A 91 -0.48 5.96 -13.12
C GLY A 91 -1.16 7.14 -12.41
N LEU A 92 -0.78 8.38 -12.75
CA LEU A 92 -1.44 9.57 -12.21
C LEU A 92 -2.91 9.66 -12.61
N LEU A 93 -3.24 9.28 -13.86
CA LEU A 93 -4.62 9.22 -14.33
C LEU A 93 -5.44 8.19 -13.54
N ILE A 94 -4.88 7.01 -13.27
CA ILE A 94 -5.53 5.98 -12.44
C ILE A 94 -5.84 6.53 -11.05
N GLY A 95 -4.86 7.18 -10.41
CA GLY A 95 -5.05 7.77 -9.08
C GLY A 95 -6.11 8.88 -9.09
N LEU A 96 -6.10 9.72 -10.12
CA LEU A 96 -7.13 10.77 -10.31
C LEU A 96 -8.52 10.16 -10.46
N VAL A 97 -8.67 9.15 -11.32
CA VAL A 97 -9.96 8.46 -11.57
C VAL A 97 -10.47 7.81 -10.28
N ASN A 98 -9.63 7.07 -9.55
CA ASN A 98 -10.01 6.48 -8.26
C ASN A 98 -10.43 7.55 -7.25
N GLY A 99 -9.66 8.64 -7.14
CA GLY A 99 -9.98 9.77 -6.29
C GLY A 99 -11.32 10.43 -6.63
N LEU A 100 -11.61 10.62 -7.91
CA LEU A 100 -12.87 11.20 -8.39
C LEU A 100 -14.06 10.24 -8.16
N LEU A 101 -13.90 8.94 -8.44
CA LEU A 101 -14.95 7.94 -8.17
C LEU A 101 -15.37 7.95 -6.70
N VAL A 102 -14.40 8.07 -5.80
CA VAL A 102 -14.66 8.08 -4.35
C VAL A 102 -15.24 9.42 -3.90
N THR A 103 -14.68 10.55 -4.35
CA THR A 103 -15.03 11.86 -3.77
C THR A 103 -16.17 12.56 -4.48
N VAL A 104 -16.32 12.39 -5.79
CA VAL A 104 -17.37 12.99 -6.60
C VAL A 104 -18.44 11.96 -6.92
N GLY A 105 -18.04 10.73 -7.29
CA GLY A 105 -18.96 9.64 -7.57
C GLY A 105 -19.64 9.04 -6.33
N GLY A 106 -19.14 9.35 -5.11
CA GLY A 106 -19.72 8.83 -3.87
C GLY A 106 -19.56 7.32 -3.67
N VAL A 107 -18.68 6.68 -4.45
CA VAL A 107 -18.43 5.23 -4.38
C VAL A 107 -17.52 4.93 -3.20
N ALA A 108 -17.82 3.90 -2.41
CA ALA A 108 -16.95 3.46 -1.33
C ALA A 108 -15.54 3.10 -1.88
N SER A 109 -14.48 3.60 -1.24
CA SER A 109 -13.10 3.47 -1.74
C SER A 109 -12.69 2.01 -2.01
N VAL A 110 -13.08 1.09 -1.12
CA VAL A 110 -12.82 -0.35 -1.30
C VAL A 110 -13.48 -0.87 -2.57
N ALA A 111 -14.73 -0.49 -2.86
CA ALA A 111 -15.45 -0.93 -4.05
C ALA A 111 -14.86 -0.32 -5.33
N ALA A 112 -14.59 1.00 -5.33
CA ALA A 112 -14.00 1.71 -6.46
C ALA A 112 -12.62 1.14 -6.81
N THR A 113 -11.74 0.98 -5.83
CA THR A 113 -10.36 0.52 -6.07
C THR A 113 -10.28 -0.97 -6.34
N PHE A 114 -11.19 -1.78 -5.81
CA PHE A 114 -11.30 -3.19 -6.18
C PHE A 114 -11.76 -3.37 -7.64
N ALA A 115 -12.74 -2.57 -8.10
CA ALA A 115 -13.14 -2.56 -9.50
C ALA A 115 -12.00 -2.10 -10.41
N SER A 116 -11.28 -1.03 -10.02
CA SER A 116 -10.07 -0.57 -10.72
C SER A 116 -8.99 -1.64 -10.76
N MET A 117 -8.76 -2.36 -9.65
CA MET A 117 -7.81 -3.46 -9.58
C MET A 117 -8.16 -4.54 -10.61
N ALA A 118 -9.42 -4.97 -10.67
CA ALA A 118 -9.87 -5.99 -11.62
C ALA A 118 -9.71 -5.52 -13.07
N LEU A 119 -10.11 -4.27 -13.36
CA LEU A 119 -9.97 -3.66 -14.68
C LEU A 119 -8.51 -3.58 -15.12
N LEU A 120 -7.65 -2.98 -14.29
CA LEU A 120 -6.23 -2.79 -14.59
C LEU A 120 -5.49 -4.12 -14.73
N ARG A 121 -5.82 -5.11 -13.90
CA ARG A 121 -5.26 -6.45 -14.01
C ARG A 121 -5.70 -7.11 -15.32
N GLY A 122 -6.95 -6.99 -15.69
CA GLY A 122 -7.48 -7.46 -16.98
C GLY A 122 -6.77 -6.80 -18.16
N LEU A 123 -6.61 -5.47 -18.14
CA LEU A 123 -5.89 -4.74 -19.18
C LEU A 123 -4.40 -5.13 -19.24
N ALA A 124 -3.76 -5.35 -18.08
CA ALA A 124 -2.38 -5.81 -18.02
C ALA A 124 -2.18 -7.18 -18.66
N TYR A 125 -3.17 -8.07 -18.64
CA TYR A 125 -3.16 -9.34 -19.39
C TYR A 125 -3.55 -9.17 -20.85
N LEU A 126 -4.53 -8.32 -21.15
CA LEU A 126 -5.08 -8.18 -22.50
C LEU A 126 -4.07 -7.60 -23.48
N VAL A 127 -3.37 -6.53 -23.09
CA VAL A 127 -2.40 -5.83 -23.95
C VAL A 127 -1.31 -6.75 -24.48
N PRO A 128 -0.64 -7.57 -23.63
CA PRO A 128 0.40 -8.49 -24.09
C PRO A 128 -0.13 -9.89 -24.43
N SER A 129 -1.44 -10.09 -24.55
CA SER A 129 -2.05 -11.42 -24.75
C SER A 129 -1.61 -12.46 -23.69
N GLY A 130 -1.44 -12.01 -22.44
CA GLY A 130 -1.02 -12.84 -21.31
C GLY A 130 0.49 -13.05 -21.19
N LEU A 131 1.30 -12.58 -22.14
CA LEU A 131 2.74 -12.79 -22.17
C LEU A 131 3.51 -11.64 -21.48
N ALA A 132 4.80 -11.84 -21.23
CA ALA A 132 5.71 -10.79 -20.79
C ALA A 132 6.21 -9.99 -21.99
N ILE A 133 6.36 -8.67 -21.83
CA ILE A 133 6.96 -7.80 -22.87
C ILE A 133 8.35 -7.37 -22.40
N THR A 134 9.39 -7.73 -23.17
CA THR A 134 10.77 -7.36 -22.87
C THR A 134 11.01 -5.87 -23.11
N VAL A 135 11.76 -5.22 -22.21
CA VAL A 135 12.18 -3.82 -22.32
C VAL A 135 13.70 -3.75 -22.41
N ALA A 136 14.21 -3.46 -23.59
CA ALA A 136 15.64 -3.30 -23.80
C ALA A 136 16.16 -2.02 -23.10
N GLY A 137 17.33 -2.11 -22.45
CA GLY A 137 18.03 -0.94 -21.88
C GLY A 137 17.46 -0.39 -20.57
N PHE A 138 16.34 -0.89 -20.06
CA PHE A 138 15.73 -0.40 -18.82
C PHE A 138 16.08 -1.27 -17.62
N ARG A 139 17.34 -1.27 -17.19
CA ARG A 139 17.81 -2.07 -16.05
C ARG A 139 18.39 -1.25 -14.91
N SER A 140 18.68 0.02 -15.11
CA SER A 140 19.38 0.85 -14.13
C SER A 140 18.54 1.14 -12.88
N LEU A 141 17.26 1.48 -13.02
CA LEU A 141 16.40 1.87 -11.91
C LEU A 141 16.27 0.76 -10.84
N GLY A 142 16.18 -0.48 -11.26
CA GLY A 142 15.97 -1.62 -10.36
C GLY A 142 17.25 -2.31 -9.88
N ASN A 143 18.35 -2.21 -10.64
CA ASN A 143 19.55 -3.03 -10.43
C ASN A 143 20.80 -2.22 -10.05
N THR A 144 20.78 -0.88 -10.16
CA THR A 144 21.92 -0.06 -9.75
C THR A 144 22.10 -0.05 -8.24
N ARG A 145 23.37 -0.10 -7.80
CA ARG A 145 23.79 -0.04 -6.39
C ARG A 145 24.75 1.13 -6.21
N PRO A 146 24.25 2.39 -6.13
CA PRO A 146 25.09 3.58 -6.22
C PRO A 146 25.89 3.88 -4.95
N VAL A 147 25.44 3.41 -3.79
CA VAL A 147 26.04 3.75 -2.48
C VAL A 147 26.26 2.47 -1.67
N LEU A 148 27.49 2.18 -1.30
CA LEU A 148 27.87 1.06 -0.40
C LEU A 148 27.23 -0.30 -0.74
N GLY A 149 26.94 -0.56 -2.02
CA GLY A 149 26.27 -1.78 -2.46
C GLY A 149 24.76 -1.83 -2.20
N ILE A 150 24.17 -0.75 -1.66
CA ILE A 150 22.73 -0.65 -1.40
C ILE A 150 22.00 -0.42 -2.74
N ALA A 151 20.96 -1.19 -2.98
CA ALA A 151 20.15 -1.06 -4.18
C ALA A 151 19.40 0.28 -4.23
N LEU A 152 19.32 0.87 -5.43
CA LEU A 152 18.61 2.13 -5.64
C LEU A 152 17.15 2.10 -5.12
N PRO A 153 16.35 1.02 -5.30
CA PRO A 153 15.02 0.93 -4.70
C PRO A 153 15.00 1.11 -3.18
N THR A 154 16.00 0.57 -2.47
CA THR A 154 16.13 0.75 -1.01
C THR A 154 16.41 2.21 -0.63
N LEU A 155 17.23 2.92 -1.41
CA LEU A 155 17.48 4.35 -1.19
C LEU A 155 16.23 5.19 -1.47
N ILE A 156 15.48 4.88 -2.53
CA ILE A 156 14.19 5.51 -2.84
C ILE A 156 13.20 5.29 -1.68
N PHE A 157 13.13 4.09 -1.15
CA PHE A 157 12.32 3.78 0.02
C PHE A 157 12.74 4.59 1.24
N GLY A 158 14.04 4.70 1.52
CA GLY A 158 14.56 5.56 2.59
C GLY A 158 14.10 7.01 2.45
N GLY A 159 14.15 7.54 1.23
CA GLY A 159 13.60 8.86 0.90
C GLY A 159 12.08 8.96 1.14
N ALA A 160 11.31 7.95 0.70
CA ALA A 160 9.87 7.89 0.93
C ALA A 160 9.51 7.85 2.42
N VAL A 161 10.27 7.09 3.22
CA VAL A 161 10.12 7.04 4.69
C VAL A 161 10.40 8.40 5.32
N LEU A 162 11.49 9.05 4.93
CA LEU A 162 11.84 10.37 5.45
C LEU A 162 10.74 11.40 5.13
N ILE A 163 10.28 11.44 3.88
CA ILE A 163 9.17 12.30 3.45
C ILE A 163 7.92 11.98 4.29
N ALA A 164 7.53 10.71 4.41
CA ALA A 164 6.37 10.32 5.19
C ALA A 164 6.50 10.68 6.68
N ALA A 165 7.70 10.52 7.27
CA ALA A 165 7.97 10.90 8.65
C ALA A 165 7.80 12.41 8.88
N VAL A 166 8.33 13.24 7.98
CA VAL A 166 8.15 14.70 8.01
C VAL A 166 6.67 15.06 7.82
N LEU A 167 6.02 14.50 6.79
CA LEU A 167 4.61 14.76 6.49
C LEU A 167 3.69 14.33 7.64
N SER A 168 4.01 13.26 8.35
CA SER A 168 3.20 12.78 9.48
C SER A 168 3.13 13.77 10.65
N ARG A 169 4.15 14.62 10.81
CA ARG A 169 4.24 15.68 11.83
C ARG A 169 3.77 17.05 11.32
N SER A 170 3.58 17.20 10.02
CA SER A 170 3.16 18.43 9.34
C SER A 170 1.63 18.60 9.32
N PRO A 171 1.10 19.69 8.77
CA PRO A 171 -0.33 19.85 8.50
C PRO A 171 -0.93 18.73 7.67
N VAL A 172 -0.13 18.07 6.81
CA VAL A 172 -0.55 16.92 5.98
C VAL A 172 -1.06 15.77 6.85
N GLY A 173 -0.25 15.33 7.80
CA GLY A 173 -0.63 14.24 8.72
C GLY A 173 -1.81 14.59 9.62
N ARG A 174 -1.89 15.86 10.10
CA ARG A 174 -3.02 16.32 10.92
C ARG A 174 -4.31 16.27 10.11
N ARG A 175 -4.31 16.84 8.91
CA ARG A 175 -5.49 16.91 8.05
C ARG A 175 -6.01 15.52 7.65
N SER A 176 -5.12 14.58 7.31
CA SER A 176 -5.52 13.20 7.01
C SER A 176 -6.25 12.56 8.21
N ARG A 177 -5.76 12.79 9.46
CA ARG A 177 -6.43 12.31 10.68
C ARG A 177 -7.77 13.00 10.90
N GLU A 178 -7.84 14.30 10.73
CA GLU A 178 -9.07 15.09 10.91
C GLU A 178 -10.18 14.60 9.97
N ILE A 179 -9.87 14.43 8.67
CA ILE A 179 -10.82 13.89 7.68
C ILE A 179 -11.28 12.49 8.12
N GLY A 180 -10.35 11.63 8.56
CA GLY A 180 -10.70 10.29 9.03
C GLY A 180 -11.56 10.25 10.29
N LEU A 181 -11.55 11.30 11.12
CA LEU A 181 -12.38 11.41 12.33
C LEU A 181 -13.80 11.91 12.03
N LEU A 182 -14.03 12.51 10.85
CA LEU A 182 -15.38 12.94 10.45
C LEU A 182 -16.32 11.72 10.31
N PRO A 183 -17.63 11.87 10.60
CA PRO A 183 -18.61 10.85 10.30
C PRO A 183 -18.53 10.40 8.84
N ALA A 184 -18.71 9.12 8.57
CA ALA A 184 -18.63 8.57 7.22
C ALA A 184 -19.61 9.28 6.26
N ALA A 185 -20.85 9.54 6.72
CA ALA A 185 -21.78 10.44 6.07
C ALA A 185 -21.30 11.88 6.30
N GLY A 186 -20.99 12.60 5.22
CA GLY A 186 -20.48 13.97 5.29
C GLY A 186 -18.97 14.15 5.29
N ARG A 187 -18.18 13.06 5.39
CA ARG A 187 -16.70 13.14 5.39
C ARG A 187 -16.14 13.84 4.14
N LEU A 188 -16.79 13.71 3.02
CA LEU A 188 -16.37 14.23 1.72
C LEU A 188 -17.31 15.32 1.18
N ASP A 189 -18.10 15.97 2.02
CA ASP A 189 -19.03 17.01 1.57
C ASP A 189 -18.33 18.32 1.23
N GLY A 190 -17.18 18.60 1.84
CA GLY A 190 -16.37 19.78 1.59
C GLY A 190 -15.45 19.63 0.36
N GLY A 191 -15.37 20.66 -0.48
CA GLY A 191 -14.48 20.69 -1.65
C GLY A 191 -13.00 20.54 -1.29
N ARG A 192 -12.59 21.03 -0.12
CA ARG A 192 -11.20 20.91 0.37
C ARG A 192 -10.87 19.49 0.81
N GLU A 193 -11.82 18.76 1.39
CA GLU A 193 -11.70 17.35 1.80
C GLU A 193 -11.60 16.46 0.57
N ARG A 194 -12.45 16.71 -0.44
CA ARG A 194 -12.40 16.01 -1.73
C ARG A 194 -11.05 16.17 -2.42
N GLY A 195 -10.58 17.41 -2.59
CA GLY A 195 -9.27 17.67 -3.20
C GLY A 195 -8.12 16.99 -2.46
N TRP A 196 -8.19 16.95 -1.12
CA TRP A 196 -7.20 16.26 -0.31
C TRP A 196 -7.18 14.76 -0.56
N VAL A 197 -8.33 14.11 -0.54
CA VAL A 197 -8.45 12.66 -0.78
C VAL A 197 -8.02 12.31 -2.20
N ILE A 198 -8.37 13.12 -3.22
CA ILE A 198 -7.88 12.93 -4.59
C ILE A 198 -6.35 12.96 -4.62
N THR A 199 -5.72 13.94 -3.95
CA THR A 199 -4.25 14.03 -3.88
C THR A 199 -3.62 12.78 -3.23
N LEU A 200 -4.24 12.22 -2.19
CA LEU A 200 -3.76 10.99 -1.55
C LEU A 200 -3.89 9.77 -2.48
N PHE A 201 -4.98 9.65 -3.27
CA PHE A 201 -5.10 8.60 -4.29
C PHE A 201 -4.05 8.76 -5.39
N MET A 202 -3.79 9.97 -5.84
CA MET A 202 -2.72 10.24 -6.82
C MET A 202 -1.34 9.90 -6.26
N ALA A 203 -1.07 10.21 -4.99
CA ALA A 203 0.18 9.83 -4.33
C ALA A 203 0.32 8.31 -4.19
N SER A 204 -0.77 7.59 -3.86
CA SER A 204 -0.82 6.13 -3.82
C SER A 204 -0.50 5.51 -5.19
N ALA A 205 -1.17 6.00 -6.24
CA ALA A 205 -0.96 5.52 -7.60
C ALA A 205 0.43 5.87 -8.14
N LEU A 206 0.99 7.02 -7.78
CA LEU A 206 2.37 7.38 -8.15
C LEU A 206 3.39 6.45 -7.48
N ALA A 207 3.19 6.10 -6.21
CA ALA A 207 4.04 5.13 -5.52
C ALA A 207 3.92 3.73 -6.15
N ALA A 208 2.71 3.29 -6.49
CA ALA A 208 2.47 2.05 -7.23
C ALA A 208 3.15 2.07 -8.62
N THR A 209 3.07 3.20 -9.32
CA THR A 209 3.77 3.42 -10.58
C THR A 209 5.27 3.25 -10.44
N LEU A 210 5.86 3.87 -9.43
CA LEU A 210 7.29 3.76 -9.15
C LEU A 210 7.70 2.30 -8.88
N VAL A 211 6.91 1.55 -8.12
CA VAL A 211 7.14 0.11 -7.89
C VAL A 211 7.01 -0.68 -9.20
N GLY A 212 6.05 -0.37 -10.06
CA GLY A 212 5.90 -0.99 -11.37
C GLY A 212 7.12 -0.75 -12.27
N LEU A 213 7.62 0.49 -12.32
CA LEU A 213 8.85 0.83 -13.05
C LEU A 213 10.08 0.10 -12.47
N ILE A 214 10.22 0.06 -11.15
CA ILE A 214 11.32 -0.67 -10.49
C ILE A 214 11.27 -2.16 -10.83
N ARG A 215 10.10 -2.82 -10.69
CA ARG A 215 9.94 -4.24 -11.01
C ARG A 215 10.23 -4.52 -12.49
N THR A 216 9.72 -3.70 -13.40
CA THR A 216 10.01 -3.82 -14.83
C THR A 216 11.51 -3.66 -15.10
N SER A 217 12.19 -2.74 -14.41
CA SER A 217 13.64 -2.56 -14.51
C SER A 217 14.43 -3.74 -13.93
N GLN A 218 14.01 -4.31 -12.80
CA GLN A 218 14.66 -5.48 -12.20
C GLN A 218 14.62 -6.69 -13.14
N LEU A 219 13.46 -6.94 -13.71
CA LEU A 219 13.23 -8.12 -14.56
C LEU A 219 13.63 -7.89 -16.03
N GLY A 220 13.72 -6.62 -16.47
CA GLY A 220 13.89 -6.27 -17.89
C GLY A 220 12.65 -6.57 -18.72
N THR A 221 11.49 -6.77 -18.08
CA THR A 221 10.22 -7.14 -18.70
C THR A 221 9.04 -6.54 -17.96
N GLY A 222 8.01 -6.10 -18.69
CA GLY A 222 6.69 -5.84 -18.15
C GLY A 222 5.94 -7.17 -17.97
N LEU A 223 5.46 -7.44 -16.76
CA LEU A 223 4.76 -8.68 -16.41
C LEU A 223 3.34 -8.39 -15.93
N PRO A 224 2.29 -9.03 -16.51
CA PRO A 224 0.91 -8.89 -16.01
C PRO A 224 0.74 -9.35 -14.56
N THR A 225 1.57 -10.29 -14.11
CA THR A 225 1.57 -10.84 -12.75
C THR A 225 2.40 -10.02 -11.76
N ALA A 226 3.04 -8.93 -12.18
CA ALA A 226 3.86 -8.12 -11.29
C ALA A 226 3.04 -7.61 -10.10
N ALA A 227 3.69 -7.56 -8.93
CA ALA A 227 3.17 -6.99 -7.69
C ALA A 227 1.80 -7.55 -7.21
N ILE A 228 1.47 -8.81 -7.56
CA ILE A 228 0.28 -9.48 -7.00
C ILE A 228 0.44 -9.62 -5.49
N GLY A 229 -0.58 -9.18 -4.74
CA GLY A 229 -0.65 -9.32 -3.28
C GLY A 229 -0.04 -8.14 -2.51
N ILE A 230 0.69 -7.23 -3.17
CA ILE A 230 1.28 -6.06 -2.50
C ILE A 230 0.20 -5.19 -1.84
N GLU A 231 -1.00 -5.12 -2.41
CA GLU A 231 -2.15 -4.42 -1.86
C GLU A 231 -2.54 -4.97 -0.48
N LEU A 232 -2.56 -6.29 -0.33
CA LEU A 232 -2.90 -6.95 0.94
C LEU A 232 -1.78 -6.75 1.98
N THR A 233 -0.52 -6.91 1.57
CA THR A 233 0.65 -6.66 2.42
C THR A 233 0.65 -5.23 2.96
N VAL A 234 0.41 -4.24 2.09
CA VAL A 234 0.39 -2.82 2.45
C VAL A 234 -0.73 -2.50 3.44
N VAL A 235 -1.96 -2.93 3.15
CA VAL A 235 -3.11 -2.71 4.04
C VAL A 235 -2.87 -3.39 5.39
N THR A 236 -2.42 -4.65 5.37
CA THR A 236 -2.10 -5.41 6.60
C THR A 236 -1.05 -4.70 7.43
N ALA A 237 0.03 -4.22 6.81
CA ALA A 237 1.10 -3.52 7.50
C ALA A 237 0.63 -2.21 8.15
N VAL A 238 -0.22 -1.44 7.46
CA VAL A 238 -0.78 -0.20 8.03
C VAL A 238 -1.69 -0.52 9.22
N LEU A 239 -2.54 -1.54 9.12
CA LEU A 239 -3.46 -1.93 10.20
C LEU A 239 -2.71 -2.49 11.42
N LEU A 240 -1.79 -3.44 11.22
CA LEU A 240 -0.95 -3.98 12.29
C LEU A 240 -0.08 -2.89 12.91
N GLY A 241 0.37 -1.92 12.11
CA GLY A 241 1.11 -0.74 12.54
C GLY A 241 0.31 0.27 13.36
N GLY A 242 -0.99 0.00 13.63
CA GLY A 242 -1.89 0.83 14.44
C GLY A 242 -2.77 1.78 13.62
N GLY A 243 -2.84 1.59 12.31
CA GLY A 243 -3.84 2.22 11.44
C GLY A 243 -5.25 1.69 11.71
N ARG A 244 -6.27 2.45 11.30
CA ARG A 244 -7.68 2.04 11.36
C ARG A 244 -8.36 2.25 10.02
N LEU A 245 -9.10 1.24 9.56
CA LEU A 245 -9.91 1.36 8.34
C LEU A 245 -10.98 2.45 8.45
N ALA A 246 -11.52 2.65 9.63
CA ALA A 246 -12.46 3.74 9.89
C ALA A 246 -11.81 5.13 9.76
N GLY A 247 -10.49 5.24 9.71
CA GLY A 247 -9.73 6.48 9.66
C GLY A 247 -9.38 7.05 11.04
N GLY A 248 -8.76 8.22 11.05
CA GLY A 248 -8.40 8.99 12.23
C GLY A 248 -7.13 8.51 12.93
N ARG A 249 -6.60 7.33 12.62
CA ARG A 249 -5.39 6.77 13.20
C ARG A 249 -4.49 6.14 12.13
N GLY A 250 -3.20 6.27 12.34
CA GLY A 250 -2.13 5.66 11.54
C GLY A 250 -0.77 6.12 12.03
N SER A 251 0.24 5.34 11.78
CA SER A 251 1.61 5.60 12.24
C SER A 251 2.62 5.11 11.21
N VAL A 252 3.41 6.03 10.67
CA VAL A 252 4.49 5.71 9.74
C VAL A 252 5.47 4.71 10.35
N GLY A 253 5.92 4.96 11.60
CA GLY A 253 6.83 4.04 12.29
C GLY A 253 6.18 2.67 12.58
N GLY A 254 4.88 2.64 12.93
CA GLY A 254 4.15 1.38 13.11
C GLY A 254 4.02 0.59 11.82
N THR A 255 3.70 1.26 10.70
CA THR A 255 3.66 0.66 9.37
C THR A 255 5.01 0.07 8.98
N LEU A 256 6.11 0.80 9.22
CA LEU A 256 7.47 0.31 8.96
C LEU A 256 7.80 -0.96 9.76
N LEU A 257 7.52 -0.95 11.06
CA LEU A 257 7.76 -2.11 11.90
C LEU A 257 6.94 -3.33 11.45
N ALA A 258 5.67 -3.11 11.10
CA ALA A 258 4.81 -4.17 10.58
C ALA A 258 5.29 -4.71 9.23
N LEU A 259 5.70 -3.83 8.30
CA LEU A 259 6.30 -4.25 7.02
C LEU A 259 7.55 -5.09 7.24
N PHE A 260 8.45 -4.62 8.10
CA PHE A 260 9.67 -5.37 8.41
C PHE A 260 9.34 -6.75 9.00
N THR A 261 8.35 -6.82 9.90
CA THR A 261 7.88 -8.09 10.47
C THR A 261 7.36 -9.04 9.39
N ILE A 262 6.44 -8.56 8.54
CA ILE A 262 5.84 -9.36 7.46
C ILE A 262 6.91 -9.84 6.49
N SER A 263 7.76 -8.94 5.99
CA SER A 263 8.80 -9.29 5.02
C SER A 263 9.88 -10.21 5.61
N THR A 264 10.18 -10.11 6.91
CA THR A 264 11.08 -11.05 7.60
C THR A 264 10.51 -12.47 7.60
N ILE A 265 9.20 -12.60 7.87
CA ILE A 265 8.52 -13.90 7.86
C ILE A 265 8.46 -14.45 6.43
N ASP A 266 8.10 -13.62 5.45
CA ASP A 266 8.03 -14.01 4.04
C ASP A 266 9.38 -14.49 3.51
N ASN A 267 10.45 -13.77 3.83
CA ASN A 267 11.81 -14.13 3.45
C ASN A 267 12.22 -15.46 4.08
N GLY A 268 11.98 -15.64 5.38
CA GLY A 268 12.26 -16.89 6.07
C GLY A 268 11.48 -18.07 5.49
N LEU A 269 10.18 -17.90 5.21
CA LEU A 269 9.36 -18.92 4.57
C LEU A 269 9.83 -19.25 3.16
N SER A 270 10.23 -18.25 2.37
CA SER A 270 10.76 -18.45 1.02
C SER A 270 12.06 -19.27 1.03
N LEU A 271 12.95 -19.01 1.96
CA LEU A 271 14.21 -19.77 2.12
C LEU A 271 13.96 -21.22 2.58
N THR A 272 12.84 -21.52 3.22
CA THR A 272 12.45 -22.89 3.59
C THR A 272 11.64 -23.60 2.48
N ASN A 273 11.62 -23.06 1.26
CA ASN A 273 10.90 -23.60 0.10
C ASN A 273 9.36 -23.71 0.31
N VAL A 274 8.81 -22.91 1.19
CA VAL A 274 7.35 -22.76 1.30
C VAL A 274 6.82 -22.17 0.01
N THR A 275 5.76 -22.77 -0.54
CA THR A 275 5.21 -22.33 -1.84
C THR A 275 4.66 -20.90 -1.74
N PRO A 276 4.76 -20.09 -2.81
CA PRO A 276 4.19 -18.74 -2.84
C PRO A 276 2.68 -18.70 -2.52
N TYR A 277 1.97 -19.77 -2.83
CA TYR A 277 0.54 -19.90 -2.51
C TYR A 277 0.28 -19.99 -1.00
N ALA A 278 1.13 -20.73 -0.27
CA ALA A 278 1.02 -20.80 1.19
C ALA A 278 1.36 -19.45 1.85
N VAL A 279 2.32 -18.70 1.31
CA VAL A 279 2.62 -17.33 1.75
C VAL A 279 1.42 -16.41 1.53
N GLN A 280 0.69 -16.53 0.41
CA GLN A 280 -0.55 -15.77 0.19
C GLN A 280 -1.65 -16.12 1.21
N VAL A 281 -1.81 -17.39 1.57
CA VAL A 281 -2.75 -17.80 2.63
C VAL A 281 -2.35 -17.19 3.97
N PHE A 282 -1.06 -17.16 4.28
CA PHE A 282 -0.56 -16.50 5.49
C PHE A 282 -0.87 -15.00 5.49
N HIS A 283 -0.66 -14.27 4.38
CA HIS A 283 -1.02 -12.85 4.27
C HIS A 283 -2.51 -12.61 4.48
N ALA A 284 -3.37 -13.46 3.87
CA ALA A 284 -4.81 -13.37 4.06
C ALA A 284 -5.21 -13.60 5.53
N ALA A 285 -4.59 -14.56 6.21
CA ALA A 285 -4.81 -14.82 7.64
C ALA A 285 -4.35 -13.64 8.50
N LEU A 286 -3.19 -13.04 8.21
CA LEU A 286 -2.70 -11.84 8.90
C LEU A 286 -3.63 -10.65 8.72
N LEU A 287 -4.15 -10.45 7.50
CA LEU A 287 -5.11 -9.37 7.24
C LEU A 287 -6.40 -9.59 8.03
N LEU A 288 -6.95 -10.80 8.03
CA LEU A 288 -8.14 -11.13 8.82
C LEU A 288 -7.89 -10.90 10.31
N PHE A 289 -6.74 -11.29 10.82
CA PHE A 289 -6.35 -11.04 12.19
C PHE A 289 -6.28 -9.54 12.50
N ALA A 290 -5.64 -8.75 11.62
CA ALA A 290 -5.56 -7.30 11.76
C ALA A 290 -6.96 -6.64 11.77
N LEU A 291 -7.87 -7.10 10.92
CA LEU A 291 -9.26 -6.63 10.85
C LEU A 291 -10.07 -6.98 12.11
N VAL A 292 -9.83 -8.15 12.70
CA VAL A 292 -10.49 -8.54 13.95
C VAL A 292 -10.05 -7.65 15.11
N ILE A 293 -8.78 -7.26 15.14
CA ILE A 293 -8.24 -6.36 16.18
C ILE A 293 -8.74 -4.92 15.97
N ASP A 294 -8.93 -4.48 14.73
CA ASP A 294 -9.38 -3.10 14.40
C ASP A 294 -10.86 -2.84 14.73
N ARG A 295 -11.58 -3.77 15.37
CA ARG A 295 -12.98 -3.56 15.72
C ARG A 295 -13.15 -2.28 16.52
N PRO A 296 -14.04 -1.35 16.10
CA PRO A 296 -14.38 -0.19 16.92
C PRO A 296 -15.02 -0.68 18.23
N PRO A 297 -14.74 -0.01 19.37
CA PRO A 297 -15.45 -0.33 20.59
C PRO A 297 -16.95 -0.23 20.30
N ARG A 298 -17.72 -1.28 20.69
CA ARG A 298 -19.18 -1.29 20.57
C ARG A 298 -19.68 0.01 21.21
N ARG A 299 -20.22 0.91 20.40
CA ARG A 299 -21.00 2.03 20.95
C ARG A 299 -22.09 1.40 21.78
N SER A 300 -22.05 1.61 23.10
CA SER A 300 -23.16 1.35 23.99
C SER A 300 -24.38 1.98 23.31
N ARG A 301 -25.39 1.16 22.99
CA ARG A 301 -26.68 1.68 22.53
C ARG A 301 -27.06 2.75 23.52
N SER A 302 -27.01 4.02 23.11
CA SER A 302 -27.60 5.12 23.85
C SER A 302 -29.02 4.68 24.19
N GLN A 303 -29.33 4.60 25.46
CA GLN A 303 -30.69 4.39 25.95
C GLN A 303 -31.60 5.32 25.15
N PRO A 304 -32.76 4.84 24.66
CA PRO A 304 -33.73 5.73 24.04
C PRO A 304 -34.05 6.81 25.09
N ALA A 305 -33.98 8.06 24.64
CA ALA A 305 -34.36 9.21 25.46
C ALA A 305 -35.76 8.91 26.06
N THR A 306 -35.85 8.85 27.35
CA THR A 306 -37.10 8.74 28.07
C THR A 306 -37.96 9.91 27.61
N PRO A 307 -39.17 9.69 27.07
CA PRO A 307 -40.04 10.79 26.68
C PRO A 307 -40.29 11.63 27.92
N SER A 308 -39.95 12.92 27.88
CA SER A 308 -40.28 13.89 28.89
C SER A 308 -41.78 13.85 29.07
N ARG A 309 -42.25 13.39 30.29
CA ARG A 309 -43.59 13.61 30.76
C ARG A 309 -43.83 15.13 30.77
N THR A 310 -44.38 15.65 29.70
CA THR A 310 -45.07 16.93 29.75
C THR A 310 -46.33 16.72 30.61
N GLU A 311 -46.28 17.27 31.79
CA GLU A 311 -47.35 17.35 32.75
C GLU A 311 -48.63 17.81 32.09
N SER A 312 -49.64 16.97 32.18
CA SER A 312 -51.01 17.37 32.16
C SER A 312 -51.32 18.07 33.49
N LEU A 313 -51.35 19.38 33.49
CA LEU A 313 -52.02 20.29 34.38
C LEU A 313 -52.65 21.31 33.47
N GLY A 314 -53.93 21.34 33.28
CA GLY A 314 -55.03 21.33 34.23
C GLY A 314 -55.81 22.63 33.99
N ARG A 315 -57.02 22.46 33.59
CA ARG A 315 -58.10 23.43 33.59
C ARG A 315 -58.18 24.44 32.46
#